data_d06b566022f2d4b41d88baeb62700e5f
#
_entry.id   d06b566022f2d4b41d88baeb62700e5f
#
_cell.length_a   1.000
_cell.length_b   1.000
_cell.length_c   1.000
_cell.angle_alpha   90.00
_cell.angle_beta   90.00
_cell.angle_gamma   90.00
#
_symmetry.space_group_name_H-M   'P 1'
#
loop_
_entity.id
_entity.type
_entity.pdbx_description
1 polymer ?
#
loop_
_entity_poly.entity_id
_entity_poly.type
_entity_poly.pdbx_seq_one_letter_code
_entity_poly.pdbx_strand_id
1 'polypeptide(L)'
;KLMGEWEEFNSFIKGFDMPFFYLPGNHDVGNEVADEIWDELYGVRYYSFVYKNVLFLCLNTQGGPGSKPALLEDEQIKWALHELRKNQQVRWTIVFMHQPLWLMEEGILIRKNGNKELRRTDTGWPRVAKELKKRRHTVFAGHVHHYGKYLRNKTSFYTLGTTGGGSQLRGEAFGEFDHATWITMTDEGPRMANLLIDGIMKDDVTKESHQIFWRSLVFEEYFQKGSVLDGKELTLIIKNPFEFKIDGRLSWIQPTHKNVEV
;
A
#
# COMPACT_ATOMS: atom_id res chain seq x y z
N LYS A 1 -18.87 -4.20 3.00
CA LYS A 1 -19.34 -4.94 1.81
C LYS A 1 -20.60 -5.70 2.14
N LEU A 2 -21.48 -5.88 1.17
CA LEU A 2 -22.68 -6.69 1.30
C LEU A 2 -22.46 -8.09 0.74
N MET A 3 -23.26 -9.07 1.15
CA MET A 3 -23.15 -10.46 0.70
C MET A 3 -23.13 -10.55 -0.82
N GLY A 4 -24.04 -9.86 -1.52
CA GLY A 4 -24.11 -9.90 -3.00
C GLY A 4 -22.84 -9.40 -3.71
N GLU A 5 -22.08 -8.48 -3.12
CA GLU A 5 -20.79 -8.03 -3.69
C GLU A 5 -19.72 -9.12 -3.58
N TRP A 6 -19.76 -9.93 -2.52
CA TRP A 6 -18.89 -11.09 -2.37
C TRP A 6 -19.29 -12.25 -3.30
N GLU A 7 -20.58 -12.49 -3.48
CA GLU A 7 -21.08 -13.46 -4.44
C GLU A 7 -20.65 -13.13 -5.86
N GLU A 8 -20.78 -11.85 -6.25
CA GLU A 8 -20.31 -11.36 -7.55
C GLU A 8 -18.79 -11.57 -7.70
N PHE A 9 -17.99 -11.10 -6.75
CA PHE A 9 -16.54 -11.28 -6.78
C PHE A 9 -16.14 -12.75 -6.86
N ASN A 10 -16.73 -13.60 -6.03
CA ASN A 10 -16.46 -15.03 -6.03
C ASN A 10 -16.85 -15.70 -7.37
N SER A 11 -17.86 -15.16 -8.07
CA SER A 11 -18.22 -15.65 -9.40
C SER A 11 -17.12 -15.41 -10.43
N PHE A 12 -16.40 -14.28 -10.34
CA PHE A 12 -15.28 -13.96 -11.24
C PHE A 12 -14.08 -14.87 -11.02
N ILE A 13 -13.75 -15.19 -9.77
CA ILE A 13 -12.58 -16.01 -9.45
C ILE A 13 -12.86 -17.52 -9.53
N LYS A 14 -14.12 -17.94 -9.64
CA LYS A 14 -14.51 -19.36 -9.71
C LYS A 14 -13.83 -20.14 -10.85
N GLY A 15 -13.40 -19.44 -11.91
CA GLY A 15 -12.69 -20.04 -13.05
C GLY A 15 -11.18 -20.23 -12.84
N PHE A 16 -10.62 -19.84 -11.70
CA PHE A 16 -9.19 -20.05 -11.43
C PHE A 16 -8.93 -21.48 -10.96
N ASP A 17 -7.99 -22.15 -11.61
CA ASP A 17 -7.51 -23.49 -11.21
C ASP A 17 -6.51 -23.44 -10.05
N MET A 18 -6.33 -22.30 -9.41
CA MET A 18 -5.40 -22.09 -8.30
C MET A 18 -6.13 -21.63 -7.03
N PRO A 19 -5.62 -21.98 -5.84
CA PRO A 19 -6.17 -21.44 -4.59
C PRO A 19 -6.13 -19.91 -4.55
N PHE A 20 -7.21 -19.30 -4.11
CA PHE A 20 -7.32 -17.88 -3.87
C PHE A 20 -7.35 -17.61 -2.36
N PHE A 21 -6.49 -16.72 -1.87
CA PHE A 21 -6.35 -16.38 -0.46
C PHE A 21 -6.79 -14.94 -0.22
N TYR A 22 -7.60 -14.73 0.80
CA TYR A 22 -8.20 -13.44 1.12
C TYR A 22 -7.52 -12.80 2.33
N LEU A 23 -7.40 -11.48 2.29
CA LEU A 23 -6.93 -10.68 3.41
C LEU A 23 -7.84 -9.47 3.55
N PRO A 24 -8.44 -9.21 4.75
CA PRO A 24 -9.39 -8.13 4.90
C PRO A 24 -8.75 -6.75 4.81
N GLY A 25 -9.42 -5.85 4.11
CA GLY A 25 -9.16 -4.42 4.12
C GLY A 25 -10.20 -3.66 4.95
N ASN A 26 -10.00 -2.36 5.11
CA ASN A 26 -10.89 -1.52 5.91
C ASN A 26 -12.31 -1.42 5.36
N HIS A 27 -12.52 -1.67 4.07
CA HIS A 27 -13.86 -1.72 3.46
C HIS A 27 -14.54 -3.08 3.58
N ASP A 28 -13.80 -4.12 3.95
CA ASP A 28 -14.31 -5.48 4.03
C ASP A 28 -14.88 -5.80 5.43
N VAL A 29 -14.38 -5.12 6.46
CA VAL A 29 -14.74 -5.33 7.87
C VAL A 29 -14.97 -4.00 8.62
N GLY A 30 -15.38 -2.95 7.89
CA GLY A 30 -15.47 -1.57 8.41
C GLY A 30 -16.70 -1.27 9.26
N ASN A 31 -17.68 -2.17 9.33
CA ASN A 31 -18.88 -2.07 10.16
C ASN A 31 -19.35 -3.47 10.56
N GLU A 32 -20.27 -3.55 11.52
CA GLU A 32 -20.76 -4.81 12.09
C GLU A 32 -21.29 -5.79 11.03
N VAL A 33 -22.09 -5.31 10.08
CA VAL A 33 -22.67 -6.16 9.02
C VAL A 33 -21.58 -6.72 8.10
N ALA A 34 -20.63 -5.91 7.67
CA ALA A 34 -19.52 -6.34 6.82
C ALA A 34 -18.59 -7.31 7.56
N ASP A 35 -18.42 -7.08 8.86
CA ASP A 35 -17.63 -7.91 9.76
C ASP A 35 -18.24 -9.31 9.93
N GLU A 36 -19.55 -9.40 10.16
CA GLU A 36 -20.30 -10.66 10.24
C GLU A 36 -20.25 -11.43 8.92
N ILE A 37 -20.43 -10.75 7.78
CA ILE A 37 -20.33 -11.37 6.45
C ILE A 37 -18.92 -11.93 6.20
N TRP A 38 -17.88 -11.20 6.61
CA TRP A 38 -16.52 -11.72 6.51
C TRP A 38 -16.34 -13.00 7.32
N ASP A 39 -16.81 -13.00 8.56
CA ASP A 39 -16.70 -14.16 9.45
C ASP A 39 -17.49 -15.37 8.94
N GLU A 40 -18.65 -15.14 8.32
CA GLU A 40 -19.43 -16.20 7.68
C GLU A 40 -18.72 -16.81 6.46
N LEU A 41 -18.13 -15.98 5.59
CA LEU A 41 -17.54 -16.45 4.33
C LEU A 41 -16.10 -16.97 4.49
N TYR A 42 -15.28 -16.33 5.31
CA TYR A 42 -13.83 -16.56 5.36
C TYR A 42 -13.31 -16.84 6.77
N GLY A 43 -13.97 -16.36 7.81
CA GLY A 43 -13.65 -16.59 9.22
C GLY A 43 -12.31 -15.97 9.62
N VAL A 44 -11.23 -16.67 9.38
CA VAL A 44 -9.88 -16.27 9.84
C VAL A 44 -9.36 -15.03 9.13
N ARG A 45 -8.93 -14.01 9.89
CA ARG A 45 -8.46 -12.72 9.36
C ARG A 45 -6.94 -12.62 9.26
N TYR A 46 -6.22 -13.48 9.95
CA TYR A 46 -4.76 -13.62 9.83
C TYR A 46 -4.38 -15.09 9.87
N TYR A 47 -3.44 -15.47 9.06
CA TYR A 47 -3.04 -16.87 8.88
C TYR A 47 -1.65 -16.97 8.25
N SER A 48 -1.08 -18.16 8.29
CA SER A 48 0.16 -18.47 7.59
C SER A 48 0.10 -19.83 6.94
N PHE A 49 0.90 -20.01 5.91
CA PHE A 49 1.15 -21.30 5.30
C PHE A 49 2.56 -21.35 4.69
N VAL A 50 3.06 -22.54 4.50
CA VAL A 50 4.34 -22.76 3.81
C VAL A 50 4.08 -23.45 2.48
N TYR A 51 4.57 -22.85 1.42
CA TYR A 51 4.54 -23.45 0.10
C TYR A 51 5.91 -23.37 -0.57
N LYS A 52 6.41 -24.50 -1.07
CA LYS A 52 7.75 -24.62 -1.72
C LYS A 52 8.85 -23.92 -0.92
N ASN A 53 8.90 -24.18 0.38
CA ASN A 53 9.88 -23.62 1.31
C ASN A 53 9.87 -22.08 1.41
N VAL A 54 8.73 -21.47 1.18
CA VAL A 54 8.44 -20.05 1.40
C VAL A 54 7.32 -19.94 2.43
N LEU A 55 7.53 -19.18 3.49
CA LEU A 55 6.50 -18.85 4.45
C LEU A 55 5.69 -17.66 3.93
N PHE A 56 4.39 -17.82 3.87
CA PHE A 56 3.42 -16.75 3.63
C PHE A 56 2.80 -16.38 4.98
N LEU A 57 2.95 -15.14 5.37
CA LEU A 57 2.44 -14.58 6.62
C LEU A 57 1.43 -13.48 6.29
N CYS A 58 0.16 -13.76 6.47
CA CYS A 58 -0.95 -12.86 6.20
C CYS A 58 -1.40 -12.21 7.52
N LEU A 59 -1.26 -10.88 7.63
CA LEU A 59 -1.54 -10.12 8.85
C LEU A 59 -2.80 -9.27 8.67
N ASN A 60 -3.73 -9.41 9.60
CA ASN A 60 -4.86 -8.49 9.71
C ASN A 60 -4.39 -7.15 10.31
N THR A 61 -4.63 -6.08 9.60
CA THR A 61 -4.34 -4.70 10.04
C THR A 61 -5.62 -3.91 10.33
N GLN A 62 -6.75 -4.59 10.27
CA GLN A 62 -8.06 -4.04 10.61
C GLN A 62 -8.46 -4.59 11.97
N GLY A 63 -8.69 -3.73 12.92
CA GLY A 63 -9.33 -4.18 14.15
C GLY A 63 -10.80 -4.54 13.88
N GLY A 64 -11.52 -5.03 14.89
CA GLY A 64 -12.96 -5.26 14.80
C GLY A 64 -13.76 -3.97 14.60
N PRO A 65 -15.09 -4.05 14.45
CA PRO A 65 -15.98 -2.89 14.28
C PRO A 65 -15.74 -1.81 15.34
N GLY A 66 -15.55 -0.57 14.89
CA GLY A 66 -15.25 0.54 15.79
C GLY A 66 -13.80 0.62 16.31
N SER A 67 -12.95 -0.35 16.00
CA SER A 67 -11.54 -0.30 16.37
C SER A 67 -10.75 0.68 15.53
N LYS A 68 -9.61 1.14 16.06
CA LYS A 68 -8.68 1.98 15.30
C LYS A 68 -7.97 1.15 14.25
N PRO A 69 -7.99 1.58 12.98
CA PRO A 69 -7.26 0.90 11.93
C PRO A 69 -5.74 1.01 12.15
N ALA A 70 -4.99 0.16 11.47
CA ALA A 70 -3.54 0.14 11.46
C ALA A 70 -2.90 -0.33 12.78
N LEU A 71 -3.43 -1.38 13.35
CA LEU A 71 -2.90 -1.97 14.58
C LEU A 71 -2.78 -3.50 14.43
N LEU A 72 -1.68 -4.06 14.90
CA LEU A 72 -1.56 -5.49 15.19
C LEU A 72 -1.84 -5.69 16.69
N GLU A 73 -2.85 -6.45 16.99
CA GLU A 73 -3.20 -6.79 18.36
C GLU A 73 -2.14 -7.71 18.99
N ASP A 74 -2.01 -7.66 20.31
CA ASP A 74 -0.99 -8.42 21.04
C ASP A 74 -1.07 -9.93 20.80
N GLU A 75 -2.27 -10.46 20.66
CA GLU A 75 -2.49 -11.88 20.35
C GLU A 75 -1.94 -12.24 18.97
N GLN A 76 -2.28 -11.45 17.97
CA GLN A 76 -1.77 -11.65 16.60
C GLN A 76 -0.24 -11.50 16.55
N ILE A 77 0.32 -10.55 17.29
CA ILE A 77 1.78 -10.39 17.36
C ILE A 77 2.43 -11.63 17.96
N LYS A 78 1.91 -12.15 19.08
CA LYS A 78 2.42 -13.38 19.71
C LYS A 78 2.37 -14.55 18.73
N TRP A 79 1.24 -14.70 18.03
CA TRP A 79 1.07 -15.71 17.00
C TRP A 79 2.06 -15.54 15.84
N ALA A 80 2.19 -14.34 15.27
CA ALA A 80 3.11 -14.05 14.18
C ALA A 80 4.57 -14.36 14.57
N LEU A 81 4.98 -13.98 15.78
CA LEU A 81 6.31 -14.30 16.30
C LEU A 81 6.50 -15.81 16.49
N HIS A 82 5.46 -16.53 16.89
CA HIS A 82 5.50 -18.00 16.98
C HIS A 82 5.68 -18.62 15.59
N GLU A 83 4.88 -18.23 14.59
CA GLU A 83 4.96 -18.74 13.23
C GLU A 83 6.34 -18.44 12.58
N LEU A 84 6.88 -17.25 12.82
CA LEU A 84 8.22 -16.90 12.35
C LEU A 84 9.30 -17.79 12.98
N ARG A 85 9.20 -18.10 14.26
CA ARG A 85 10.17 -18.98 14.97
C ARG A 85 10.01 -20.44 14.57
N LYS A 86 8.79 -20.92 14.42
CA LYS A 86 8.49 -22.29 13.98
C LYS A 86 9.03 -22.58 12.58
N ASN A 87 9.06 -21.57 11.70
CA ASN A 87 9.46 -21.68 10.30
C ASN A 87 10.81 -20.99 10.02
N GLN A 88 11.82 -21.19 10.87
CA GLN A 88 13.12 -20.52 10.70
C GLN A 88 13.92 -20.98 9.48
N GLN A 89 13.69 -22.21 9.03
CA GLN A 89 14.46 -22.87 7.96
C GLN A 89 13.94 -22.54 6.56
N VAL A 90 12.82 -21.82 6.42
CA VAL A 90 12.31 -21.47 5.11
C VAL A 90 13.29 -20.54 4.37
N ARG A 91 13.38 -20.70 3.04
CA ARG A 91 14.29 -19.91 2.21
C ARG A 91 13.88 -18.43 2.10
N TRP A 92 12.59 -18.11 2.29
CA TRP A 92 12.05 -16.77 2.22
C TRP A 92 10.77 -16.64 3.04
N THR A 93 10.46 -15.42 3.48
CA THR A 93 9.17 -15.08 4.08
C THR A 93 8.53 -13.96 3.27
N ILE A 94 7.28 -14.16 2.83
CA ILE A 94 6.47 -13.11 2.22
C ILE A 94 5.41 -12.71 3.24
N VAL A 95 5.33 -11.42 3.50
CA VAL A 95 4.35 -10.84 4.42
C VAL A 95 3.33 -10.05 3.62
N PHE A 96 2.06 -10.32 3.86
CA PHE A 96 0.95 -9.55 3.33
C PHE A 96 0.20 -8.86 4.46
N MET A 97 -0.20 -7.62 4.22
CA MET A 97 -1.06 -6.84 5.10
C MET A 97 -1.85 -5.83 4.27
N HIS A 98 -3.02 -5.39 4.75
CA HIS A 98 -3.77 -4.37 4.01
C HIS A 98 -3.13 -2.99 4.19
N GLN A 99 -2.96 -2.51 5.42
CA GLN A 99 -2.36 -1.20 5.67
C GLN A 99 -0.83 -1.28 5.76
N PRO A 100 -0.07 -0.35 5.16
CA PRO A 100 1.39 -0.33 5.19
C PRO A 100 1.90 0.17 6.55
N LEU A 101 1.90 -0.74 7.55
CA LEU A 101 2.21 -0.39 8.94
C LEU A 101 3.58 0.27 9.12
N TRP A 102 4.57 -0.09 8.30
CA TRP A 102 5.90 0.53 8.36
C TRP A 102 5.86 2.04 8.05
N LEU A 103 5.02 2.47 7.11
CA LEU A 103 4.85 3.90 6.80
C LEU A 103 4.16 4.66 7.93
N MET A 104 3.25 4.00 8.62
CA MET A 104 2.54 4.60 9.75
C MET A 104 3.43 4.76 10.97
N GLU A 105 4.34 3.81 11.21
CA GLU A 105 5.37 3.89 12.26
C GLU A 105 6.43 4.95 11.95
N GLU A 106 6.85 5.07 10.70
CA GLU A 106 7.81 6.10 10.27
C GLU A 106 7.21 7.49 10.37
N GLY A 107 5.90 7.57 10.25
CA GLY A 107 5.09 8.77 10.40
C GLY A 107 4.58 9.32 9.08
N ILE A 108 3.37 9.84 9.16
CA ILE A 108 2.69 10.49 8.05
C ILE A 108 2.62 11.98 8.35
N LEU A 109 3.05 12.81 7.41
CA LEU A 109 2.88 14.26 7.50
C LEU A 109 1.39 14.59 7.37
N ILE A 110 0.84 15.20 8.41
CA ILE A 110 -0.53 15.72 8.40
C ILE A 110 -0.51 17.24 8.58
N ARG A 111 -1.54 17.91 8.05
CA ARG A 111 -1.78 19.32 8.38
C ARG A 111 -2.77 19.40 9.52
N LYS A 112 -2.38 20.10 10.57
CA LYS A 112 -3.24 20.41 11.71
C LYS A 112 -3.12 21.90 12.05
N ASN A 113 -4.23 22.62 12.00
CA ASN A 113 -4.28 24.06 12.26
C ASN A 113 -3.26 24.88 11.43
N GLY A 114 -3.09 24.50 10.15
CA GLY A 114 -2.13 25.17 9.26
C GLY A 114 -0.66 24.74 9.41
N ASN A 115 -0.32 24.00 10.45
CA ASN A 115 1.02 23.49 10.71
C ASN A 115 1.19 22.05 10.21
N LYS A 116 2.42 21.70 9.84
CA LYS A 116 2.79 20.31 9.51
C LYS A 116 3.16 19.58 10.79
N GLU A 117 2.50 18.47 11.02
CA GLU A 117 2.82 17.55 12.12
C GLU A 117 3.16 16.19 11.57
N LEU A 118 4.23 15.57 12.06
CA LEU A 118 4.55 14.18 11.79
C LEU A 118 3.77 13.31 12.77
N ARG A 119 2.69 12.69 12.29
CA ARG A 119 1.91 11.75 13.08
C ARG A 119 2.49 10.35 12.94
N ARG A 120 2.98 9.81 14.04
CA ARG A 120 3.36 8.40 14.17
C ARG A 120 2.26 7.63 14.88
N THR A 121 2.09 6.37 14.51
CA THR A 121 1.13 5.47 15.13
C THR A 121 1.90 4.24 15.64
N ASP A 122 1.76 3.92 16.91
CA ASP A 122 2.22 2.62 17.42
C ASP A 122 1.29 1.54 16.88
N THR A 123 1.79 0.78 15.91
CA THR A 123 1.02 -0.23 15.18
C THR A 123 1.32 -1.65 15.66
N GLY A 124 2.25 -1.83 16.58
CA GLY A 124 2.77 -3.14 16.96
C GLY A 124 3.72 -3.77 15.92
N TRP A 125 3.79 -3.20 14.70
CA TRP A 125 4.68 -3.68 13.63
C TRP A 125 6.15 -3.80 14.02
N PRO A 126 6.77 -2.88 14.77
CA PRO A 126 8.18 -2.97 15.14
C PRO A 126 8.54 -4.28 15.84
N ARG A 127 7.62 -4.89 16.59
CA ARG A 127 7.84 -6.17 17.27
C ARG A 127 7.98 -7.32 16.25
N VAL A 128 7.13 -7.37 15.24
CA VAL A 128 7.19 -8.36 14.15
C VAL A 128 8.37 -8.08 13.24
N ALA A 129 8.60 -6.82 12.87
CA ALA A 129 9.70 -6.40 12.01
C ALA A 129 11.08 -6.75 12.62
N LYS A 130 11.22 -6.68 13.95
CA LYS A 130 12.45 -7.09 14.65
C LYS A 130 12.80 -8.57 14.41
N GLU A 131 11.79 -9.45 14.38
CA GLU A 131 11.98 -10.86 14.09
C GLU A 131 12.24 -11.11 12.60
N LEU A 132 11.53 -10.41 11.72
CA LEU A 132 11.72 -10.48 10.27
C LEU A 132 13.13 -10.06 9.82
N LYS A 133 13.78 -9.11 10.49
CA LYS A 133 15.16 -8.70 10.19
C LYS A 133 16.19 -9.83 10.28
N LYS A 134 15.86 -10.94 10.93
CA LYS A 134 16.75 -12.11 11.07
C LYS A 134 16.69 -13.05 9.87
N ARG A 135 15.84 -12.78 8.88
CA ARG A 135 15.60 -13.65 7.72
C ARG A 135 15.36 -12.87 6.43
N ARG A 136 15.52 -13.55 5.31
CA ARG A 136 15.16 -13.00 3.99
C ARG A 136 13.64 -12.88 3.90
N HIS A 137 13.14 -11.68 3.59
CA HIS A 137 11.72 -11.43 3.52
C HIS A 137 11.37 -10.32 2.53
N THR A 138 10.11 -10.23 2.18
CA THR A 138 9.51 -9.16 1.37
C THR A 138 8.13 -8.85 1.94
N VAL A 139 7.72 -7.60 1.95
CA VAL A 139 6.46 -7.15 2.54
C VAL A 139 5.63 -6.46 1.49
N PHE A 140 4.34 -6.82 1.44
CA PHE A 140 3.34 -6.22 0.56
C PHE A 140 2.20 -5.63 1.37
N ALA A 141 1.73 -4.46 0.97
CA ALA A 141 0.53 -3.84 1.50
C ALA A 141 -0.27 -3.15 0.39
N GLY A 142 -1.56 -2.94 0.64
CA GLY A 142 -2.47 -2.17 -0.20
C GLY A 142 -2.83 -0.83 0.42
N HIS A 143 -4.13 -0.55 0.53
CA HIS A 143 -4.76 0.57 1.24
C HIS A 143 -4.55 1.97 0.63
N VAL A 144 -3.35 2.29 0.21
CA VAL A 144 -2.99 3.64 -0.23
C VAL A 144 -3.31 3.92 -1.70
N HIS A 145 -3.82 2.92 -2.42
CA HIS A 145 -4.24 2.98 -3.82
C HIS A 145 -3.18 3.51 -4.80
N HIS A 146 -1.91 3.37 -4.42
CA HIS A 146 -0.80 3.63 -5.33
C HIS A 146 0.32 2.61 -5.13
N TYR A 147 0.95 2.27 -6.23
CA TYR A 147 2.12 1.41 -6.24
C TYR A 147 3.35 2.17 -5.76
N GLY A 148 4.20 1.52 -4.98
CA GLY A 148 5.48 2.05 -4.58
C GLY A 148 6.43 0.98 -4.07
N LYS A 149 7.69 1.05 -4.48
CA LYS A 149 8.77 0.24 -3.95
C LYS A 149 9.57 1.03 -2.92
N TYR A 150 9.71 0.46 -1.75
CA TYR A 150 10.42 1.02 -0.60
C TYR A 150 11.57 0.09 -0.23
N LEU A 151 12.68 0.65 0.25
CA LEU A 151 13.79 -0.13 0.78
C LEU A 151 13.97 0.15 2.26
N ARG A 152 14.01 -0.91 3.07
CA ARG A 152 14.31 -0.85 4.50
C ARG A 152 15.36 -1.90 4.83
N ASN A 153 16.56 -1.47 5.21
CA ASN A 153 17.68 -2.38 5.52
C ASN A 153 17.96 -3.40 4.39
N LYS A 154 17.99 -2.94 3.14
CA LYS A 154 18.16 -3.76 1.92
C LYS A 154 17.01 -4.74 1.63
N THR A 155 15.91 -4.66 2.35
CA THR A 155 14.71 -5.45 2.12
C THR A 155 13.70 -4.63 1.35
N SER A 156 13.05 -5.23 0.37
CA SER A 156 12.01 -4.59 -0.42
C SER A 156 10.65 -4.68 0.27
N PHE A 157 9.98 -3.54 0.35
CA PHE A 157 8.60 -3.38 0.77
C PHE A 157 7.82 -2.76 -0.39
N TYR A 158 6.57 -3.15 -0.55
CA TYR A 158 5.73 -2.66 -1.64
C TYR A 158 4.37 -2.23 -1.13
N THR A 159 3.93 -1.06 -1.56
CA THR A 159 2.50 -0.78 -1.63
C THR A 159 2.00 -1.18 -3.01
N LEU A 160 0.85 -1.84 -3.07
CA LEU A 160 0.22 -2.21 -4.33
C LEU A 160 -0.85 -1.17 -4.66
N GLY A 161 -1.03 -0.88 -5.93
CA GLY A 161 -2.09 -0.03 -6.42
C GLY A 161 -3.44 -0.76 -6.39
N THR A 162 -4.31 -0.37 -7.29
CA THR A 162 -5.65 -0.94 -7.40
C THR A 162 -5.72 -1.99 -8.51
N THR A 163 -6.81 -2.77 -8.48
CA THR A 163 -7.25 -3.63 -9.58
C THR A 163 -8.72 -3.30 -9.82
N GLY A 164 -8.99 -2.12 -10.41
CA GLY A 164 -10.33 -1.57 -10.59
C GLY A 164 -10.91 -0.82 -9.39
N GLY A 165 -10.11 -0.55 -8.34
CA GLY A 165 -10.53 0.22 -7.17
C GLY A 165 -10.47 1.74 -7.40
N GLY A 166 -10.86 2.51 -6.38
CA GLY A 166 -10.83 3.98 -6.43
C GLY A 166 -9.41 4.52 -6.57
N SER A 167 -9.06 5.05 -7.74
CA SER A 167 -7.78 5.68 -8.04
C SER A 167 -7.98 6.80 -9.07
N GLN A 168 -7.10 7.79 -9.08
CA GLN A 168 -7.11 8.83 -10.12
C GLN A 168 -6.46 8.35 -11.43
N LEU A 169 -5.80 7.20 -11.44
CA LEU A 169 -5.16 6.57 -12.59
C LEU A 169 -4.21 7.52 -13.35
N ARG A 170 -3.43 8.32 -12.61
CA ARG A 170 -2.49 9.31 -13.18
C ARG A 170 -1.24 8.68 -13.80
N GLY A 171 -1.11 7.36 -13.69
CA GLY A 171 -0.04 6.60 -14.31
C GLY A 171 1.16 6.32 -13.40
N GLU A 172 2.21 5.79 -14.03
CA GLU A 172 3.40 5.24 -13.37
C GLU A 172 4.16 6.26 -12.50
N ALA A 173 4.22 7.51 -12.95
CA ALA A 173 4.91 8.57 -12.20
C ALA A 173 4.33 8.76 -10.80
N PHE A 174 3.03 8.52 -10.63
CA PHE A 174 2.31 8.61 -9.36
C PHE A 174 2.14 7.26 -8.68
N GLY A 175 2.44 6.16 -9.37
CA GLY A 175 2.13 4.81 -8.93
C GLY A 175 0.64 4.47 -9.01
N GLU A 176 -0.13 5.24 -9.76
CA GLU A 176 -1.58 5.10 -9.88
C GLU A 176 -1.95 4.45 -11.22
N PHE A 177 -1.97 3.15 -11.21
CA PHE A 177 -2.36 2.29 -12.33
C PHE A 177 -2.96 0.99 -11.79
N ASP A 178 -3.93 0.45 -12.51
CA ASP A 178 -4.51 -0.85 -12.20
C ASP A 178 -3.57 -1.98 -12.63
N HIS A 179 -3.33 -2.92 -11.73
CA HIS A 179 -2.41 -4.02 -11.99
C HIS A 179 -2.66 -5.24 -11.10
N ALA A 180 -2.14 -6.37 -11.56
CA ALA A 180 -1.86 -7.53 -10.73
C ALA A 180 -0.34 -7.73 -10.65
N THR A 181 0.19 -8.06 -9.48
CA THR A 181 1.62 -8.31 -9.33
C THR A 181 1.92 -9.80 -9.50
N TRP A 182 2.69 -10.13 -10.54
CA TRP A 182 3.20 -11.48 -10.75
C TRP A 182 4.51 -11.67 -9.99
N ILE A 183 4.60 -12.74 -9.19
CA ILE A 183 5.79 -13.03 -8.39
C ILE A 183 6.34 -14.42 -8.75
N THR A 184 7.59 -14.45 -9.20
CA THR A 184 8.34 -15.69 -9.40
C THR A 184 9.38 -15.82 -8.30
N MET A 185 9.28 -16.87 -7.48
CA MET A 185 10.25 -17.15 -6.44
C MET A 185 11.47 -17.86 -7.00
N THR A 186 12.62 -17.19 -6.97
CA THR A 186 13.94 -17.76 -7.31
C THR A 186 14.74 -18.07 -6.04
N ASP A 187 15.91 -18.67 -6.17
CA ASP A 187 16.82 -18.92 -5.04
C ASP A 187 17.41 -17.62 -4.47
N GLU A 188 17.46 -16.58 -5.30
CA GLU A 188 17.92 -15.23 -4.89
C GLU A 188 16.81 -14.41 -4.25
N GLY A 189 15.55 -14.82 -4.39
CA GLY A 189 14.37 -14.13 -3.88
C GLY A 189 13.28 -13.92 -4.93
N PRO A 190 12.26 -13.12 -4.60
CA PRO A 190 11.17 -12.84 -5.52
C PRO A 190 11.65 -11.96 -6.69
N ARG A 191 11.29 -12.34 -7.90
CA ARG A 191 11.31 -11.49 -9.10
C ARG A 191 9.88 -11.12 -9.43
N MET A 192 9.66 -9.86 -9.70
CA MET A 192 8.30 -9.32 -9.81
C MET A 192 8.11 -8.56 -11.11
N ALA A 193 6.88 -8.62 -11.59
CA ALA A 193 6.38 -7.80 -12.68
C ALA A 193 4.95 -7.35 -12.36
N ASN A 194 4.61 -6.13 -12.70
CA ASN A 194 3.24 -5.63 -12.61
C ASN A 194 2.57 -5.86 -13.97
N LEU A 195 1.54 -6.69 -13.97
CA LEU A 195 0.75 -7.02 -15.15
C LEU A 195 -0.41 -6.02 -15.25
N LEU A 196 -0.47 -5.29 -16.34
CA LEU A 196 -1.56 -4.40 -16.72
C LEU A 196 -2.42 -5.10 -17.78
N ILE A 197 -3.57 -4.52 -18.10
CA ILE A 197 -4.42 -5.04 -19.18
C ILE A 197 -3.68 -4.96 -20.54
N ASP A 198 -2.89 -3.93 -20.72
CA ASP A 198 -2.23 -3.59 -21.99
C ASP A 198 -0.69 -3.62 -21.92
N GLY A 199 -0.11 -4.11 -20.83
CA GLY A 199 1.34 -4.13 -20.70
C GLY A 199 1.89 -4.78 -19.46
N ILE A 200 3.22 -4.68 -19.33
CA ILE A 200 3.98 -5.19 -18.18
C ILE A 200 4.93 -4.10 -17.71
N MET A 201 4.91 -3.81 -16.42
CA MET A 201 5.84 -2.87 -15.80
C MET A 201 6.78 -3.57 -14.81
N LYS A 202 7.97 -3.01 -14.67
CA LYS A 202 8.96 -3.48 -13.69
C LYS A 202 8.51 -3.19 -12.26
N ASP A 203 9.07 -3.93 -11.32
CA ASP A 203 8.81 -3.78 -9.88
C ASP A 203 9.36 -2.46 -9.28
N ASP A 204 10.22 -1.75 -10.00
CA ASP A 204 10.79 -0.48 -9.57
C ASP A 204 10.28 0.73 -10.38
N VAL A 205 9.17 0.56 -11.09
CA VAL A 205 8.54 1.62 -11.90
C VAL A 205 8.24 2.87 -11.08
N THR A 206 7.74 2.70 -9.86
CA THR A 206 7.53 3.80 -8.92
C THR A 206 8.26 3.48 -7.62
N LYS A 207 9.15 4.37 -7.20
CA LYS A 207 9.95 4.25 -5.98
C LYS A 207 9.47 5.23 -4.91
N GLU A 208 9.88 5.01 -3.68
CA GLU A 208 9.59 5.89 -2.55
C GLU A 208 9.96 7.37 -2.84
N SER A 209 11.06 7.62 -3.56
CA SER A 209 11.47 8.97 -3.97
C SER A 209 10.39 9.67 -4.81
N HIS A 210 9.71 8.94 -5.71
CA HIS A 210 8.59 9.47 -6.48
C HIS A 210 7.42 9.82 -5.55
N GLN A 211 7.11 8.96 -4.59
CA GLN A 211 6.03 9.19 -3.62
C GLN A 211 6.32 10.39 -2.72
N ILE A 212 7.55 10.53 -2.24
CA ILE A 212 7.98 11.69 -1.45
C ILE A 212 7.86 12.96 -2.29
N PHE A 213 8.32 12.92 -3.55
CA PHE A 213 8.23 14.05 -4.47
C PHE A 213 6.78 14.51 -4.67
N TRP A 214 5.88 13.59 -5.04
CA TRP A 214 4.48 13.94 -5.30
C TRP A 214 3.74 14.40 -4.05
N ARG A 215 3.98 13.78 -2.90
CA ARG A 215 3.42 14.25 -1.63
C ARG A 215 3.93 15.63 -1.26
N SER A 216 5.19 15.91 -1.53
CA SER A 216 5.74 17.23 -1.29
C SER A 216 5.11 18.27 -2.22
N LEU A 217 4.88 17.98 -3.50
CA LEU A 217 4.18 18.89 -4.43
C LEU A 217 2.74 19.18 -4.01
N VAL A 218 2.01 18.19 -3.49
CA VAL A 218 0.61 18.35 -3.06
C VAL A 218 0.49 19.15 -1.76
N PHE A 219 1.50 19.06 -0.86
CA PHE A 219 1.43 19.67 0.47
C PHE A 219 2.19 20.99 0.61
N GLU A 220 2.93 21.45 -0.41
CA GLU A 220 3.82 22.59 -0.26
C GLU A 220 3.49 23.74 -1.16
N GLU A 221 3.52 24.82 -0.62
CA GLU A 221 4.31 26.04 -0.71
C GLU A 221 5.42 26.08 -1.79
N TYR A 222 5.31 25.21 -2.82
CA TYR A 222 6.09 25.34 -4.06
C TYR A 222 5.59 26.51 -4.91
N PHE A 223 4.40 26.98 -4.60
CA PHE A 223 3.96 28.33 -4.94
C PHE A 223 4.59 29.29 -3.93
N GLN A 224 5.83 29.65 -4.15
CA GLN A 224 6.43 30.67 -3.33
C GLN A 224 5.58 31.93 -3.36
N LYS A 225 5.60 32.68 -2.27
CA LYS A 225 5.16 34.06 -2.19
C LYS A 225 5.74 34.82 -3.38
N GLY A 226 4.93 35.12 -4.39
CA GLY A 226 5.38 35.66 -5.68
C GLY A 226 4.88 34.90 -6.91
N SER A 227 4.18 33.75 -6.74
CA SER A 227 3.38 33.21 -7.83
C SER A 227 2.21 34.16 -8.05
N VAL A 228 2.18 34.83 -9.18
CA VAL A 228 1.19 35.86 -9.53
C VAL A 228 0.38 35.34 -10.69
N LEU A 229 -0.95 35.41 -10.53
CA LEU A 229 -1.87 35.36 -11.66
C LEU A 229 -2.05 36.81 -12.14
N ASP A 230 -1.32 37.21 -13.19
CA ASP A 230 -1.50 38.50 -13.81
C ASP A 230 -2.22 38.32 -15.17
N GLY A 231 -3.51 38.57 -15.15
CA GLY A 231 -4.38 38.58 -16.31
C GLY A 231 -4.47 37.24 -17.06
N LYS A 232 -3.46 36.83 -17.78
CA LYS A 232 -3.43 35.61 -18.61
C LYS A 232 -2.22 34.70 -18.36
N GLU A 233 -1.31 35.10 -17.52
CA GLU A 233 -0.09 34.33 -17.23
C GLU A 233 -0.03 33.89 -15.77
N LEU A 234 0.17 32.58 -15.57
CA LEU A 234 0.44 32.00 -14.27
C LEU A 234 1.91 31.64 -14.20
N THR A 235 2.67 32.37 -13.41
CA THR A 235 4.06 32.04 -13.13
C THR A 235 4.13 31.11 -11.93
N LEU A 236 4.58 29.89 -12.16
CA LEU A 236 4.81 28.89 -11.11
C LEU A 236 6.32 28.78 -10.85
N ILE A 237 6.75 29.04 -9.62
CA ILE A 237 8.13 28.79 -9.21
C ILE A 237 8.15 27.45 -8.51
N ILE A 238 8.73 26.43 -9.16
CA ILE A 238 8.89 25.10 -8.61
C ILE A 238 10.33 24.94 -8.14
N LYS A 239 10.50 24.72 -6.83
CA LYS A 239 11.82 24.43 -6.26
C LYS A 239 12.02 22.91 -6.24
N ASN A 240 13.06 22.42 -6.88
CA ASN A 240 13.48 21.02 -6.72
C ASN A 240 14.13 20.83 -5.34
N PRO A 241 13.49 20.12 -4.39
CA PRO A 241 14.05 19.89 -3.07
C PRO A 241 15.04 18.71 -3.04
N PHE A 242 15.27 18.06 -4.18
CA PHE A 242 16.11 16.87 -4.28
C PHE A 242 17.48 17.20 -4.88
N GLU A 243 18.48 16.40 -4.55
CA GLU A 243 19.84 16.51 -5.11
C GLU A 243 19.95 15.96 -6.54
N PHE A 244 18.88 15.36 -7.08
CA PHE A 244 18.84 14.84 -8.44
C PHE A 244 17.97 15.69 -9.36
N LYS A 245 18.31 15.66 -10.65
CA LYS A 245 17.54 16.36 -11.69
C LYS A 245 16.17 15.71 -11.85
N ILE A 246 15.12 16.54 -11.87
CA ILE A 246 13.76 16.12 -12.18
C ILE A 246 13.48 16.54 -13.61
N ASP A 247 13.25 15.56 -14.48
CA ASP A 247 12.70 15.78 -15.80
C ASP A 247 11.22 15.40 -15.77
N GLY A 248 10.37 16.32 -16.17
CA GLY A 248 8.93 16.10 -16.14
C GLY A 248 8.19 17.02 -17.09
N ARG A 249 6.95 16.71 -17.33
CA ARG A 249 6.00 17.54 -18.05
C ARG A 249 4.99 18.11 -17.08
N LEU A 250 4.88 19.43 -17.04
CA LEU A 250 3.79 20.08 -16.32
C LEU A 250 2.53 20.02 -17.20
N SER A 251 1.47 19.41 -16.67
CA SER A 251 0.16 19.41 -17.30
C SER A 251 -0.87 19.96 -16.32
N TRP A 252 -1.75 20.82 -16.81
CA TRP A 252 -2.86 21.33 -16.05
C TRP A 252 -4.02 20.34 -16.10
N ILE A 253 -4.47 19.86 -14.97
CA ILE A 253 -5.68 19.06 -14.85
C ILE A 253 -6.78 19.99 -14.35
N GLN A 254 -7.75 20.28 -15.18
CA GLN A 254 -8.88 21.11 -14.77
C GLN A 254 -9.68 20.39 -13.67
N PRO A 255 -9.88 21.03 -12.51
CA PRO A 255 -10.69 20.42 -11.45
C PRO A 255 -12.11 20.19 -11.96
N THR A 256 -12.65 19.01 -11.73
CA THR A 256 -14.02 18.63 -12.10
C THR A 256 -15.10 19.27 -11.22
N HIS A 257 -14.73 20.10 -10.24
CA HIS A 257 -15.67 20.84 -9.40
C HIS A 257 -16.07 22.16 -10.04
N LYS A 258 -17.38 22.34 -10.20
CA LYS A 258 -18.07 23.43 -10.91
C LYS A 258 -17.90 24.85 -10.35
N ASN A 259 -16.99 25.11 -9.45
CA ASN A 259 -16.86 26.40 -8.76
C ASN A 259 -15.52 27.13 -8.98
N VAL A 260 -14.80 26.81 -10.03
CA VAL A 260 -13.66 27.62 -10.46
C VAL A 260 -14.01 28.16 -11.84
N GLU A 261 -14.57 29.38 -11.86
CA GLU A 261 -14.57 30.19 -13.08
C GLU A 261 -13.11 30.62 -13.34
N VAL A 262 -12.60 30.28 -14.52
CA VAL A 262 -11.32 30.74 -15.04
C VAL A 262 -11.55 31.98 -15.89
#